data_a121c66811f862578799874efa1eda0b
#
_entry.id   a121c66811f862578799874efa1eda0b
#
_cell.length_a   1.000
_cell.length_b   1.000
_cell.length_c   1.000
_cell.angle_alpha   90.00
_cell.angle_beta   90.00
_cell.angle_gamma   90.00
#
_symmetry.space_group_name_H-M   'P 1'
#
loop_
_entity.id
_entity.type
_entity.pdbx_description
1 polymer ?
#
loop_
_entity_poly.entity_id
_entity_poly.type
_entity_poly.pdbx_seq_one_letter_code
_entity_poly.pdbx_strand_id
1 'polypeptide(L)'
;VSEAFDWSSPKTYSQPVDLDAYLEMPEEVSRAIEIKDGMVVFCESASPNHNAVSRNIERALLDANAKRSPAEPCLRVNRDLDMLVSEVPFHFKRPDVIVYRCIEHSRPRWKRKPTTGDTILAVEVVSPTTVTADLIDKRAEYARYGIQHYWIVRMANDDGPAISVEMLVLDSAGRYVSQGHRSRTDPNAPAIETLTPLDIRVTWQQLDEGTD
;
A
#
# COMPACT_ATOMS: atom_id res chain seq x y z
N VAL A 1 -33.90 7.63 15.21
CA VAL A 1 -32.88 8.69 15.28
C VAL A 1 -31.57 7.97 15.59
N SER A 2 -30.72 7.81 14.58
CA SER A 2 -29.37 7.28 14.78
C SER A 2 -28.59 8.32 15.60
N GLU A 3 -28.12 7.94 16.79
CA GLU A 3 -27.18 8.78 17.53
C GLU A 3 -25.94 8.98 16.66
N ALA A 4 -25.55 10.25 16.48
CA ALA A 4 -24.34 10.57 15.74
C ALA A 4 -23.14 9.90 16.41
N PHE A 5 -22.30 9.23 15.64
CA PHE A 5 -21.08 8.57 16.12
C PHE A 5 -20.16 9.62 16.76
N ASP A 6 -19.81 9.46 18.03
CA ASP A 6 -18.83 10.30 18.72
C ASP A 6 -17.41 9.81 18.48
N TRP A 7 -16.76 10.33 17.44
CA TRP A 7 -15.40 9.96 17.06
C TRP A 7 -14.32 10.38 18.05
N SER A 8 -14.65 11.22 19.04
CA SER A 8 -13.75 11.60 20.13
C SER A 8 -13.72 10.58 21.27
N SER A 9 -14.70 9.67 21.31
CA SER A 9 -14.84 8.69 22.39
C SER A 9 -14.08 7.41 22.13
N PRO A 10 -13.20 6.95 23.04
CA PRO A 10 -12.54 5.64 22.92
C PRO A 10 -13.52 4.46 22.79
N LYS A 11 -14.74 4.59 23.29
CA LYS A 11 -15.79 3.56 23.18
C LYS A 11 -16.28 3.37 21.76
N THR A 12 -16.20 4.40 20.93
CA THR A 12 -16.59 4.34 19.52
C THR A 12 -15.73 3.35 18.74
N TYR A 13 -14.44 3.26 19.06
CA TYR A 13 -13.50 2.36 18.38
C TYR A 13 -13.57 0.90 18.85
N SER A 14 -14.32 0.62 19.91
CA SER A 14 -14.57 -0.76 20.39
C SER A 14 -15.76 -1.43 19.72
N GLN A 15 -16.51 -0.70 18.89
CA GLN A 15 -17.65 -1.22 18.13
C GLN A 15 -17.27 -1.41 16.67
N PRO A 16 -17.86 -2.39 15.98
CA PRO A 16 -17.66 -2.55 14.55
C PRO A 16 -18.12 -1.30 13.78
N VAL A 17 -17.27 -0.83 12.88
CA VAL A 17 -17.54 0.28 11.96
C VAL A 17 -17.92 -0.31 10.62
N ASP A 18 -19.09 0.05 10.11
CA ASP A 18 -19.52 -0.30 8.75
C ASP A 18 -19.10 0.78 7.74
N LEU A 19 -19.38 0.54 6.47
CA LEU A 19 -19.02 1.46 5.40
C LEU A 19 -19.77 2.80 5.52
N ASP A 20 -21.01 2.82 6.00
CA ASP A 20 -21.77 4.07 6.14
C ASP A 20 -21.18 4.95 7.23
N ALA A 21 -20.88 4.37 8.39
CA ALA A 21 -20.21 5.07 9.47
C ALA A 21 -18.82 5.59 9.05
N TYR A 22 -18.06 4.82 8.26
CA TYR A 22 -16.78 5.28 7.71
C TYR A 22 -16.95 6.47 6.74
N LEU A 23 -17.98 6.47 5.88
CA LEU A 23 -18.20 7.57 4.94
C LEU A 23 -18.63 8.88 5.61
N GLU A 24 -19.17 8.79 6.82
CA GLU A 24 -19.54 9.96 7.68
C GLU A 24 -18.40 10.39 8.60
N MET A 25 -17.30 9.60 8.66
CA MET A 25 -16.17 9.85 9.54
C MET A 25 -15.43 11.13 9.16
N PRO A 26 -15.01 11.97 10.14
CA PRO A 26 -14.12 13.09 9.87
C PRO A 26 -12.82 12.65 9.18
N GLU A 27 -12.35 13.45 8.22
CA GLU A 27 -11.19 13.11 7.40
C GLU A 27 -9.92 12.90 8.24
N GLU A 28 -9.70 13.71 9.28
CA GLU A 28 -8.58 13.58 10.20
C GLU A 28 -8.55 12.23 10.94
N VAL A 29 -9.74 11.68 11.25
CA VAL A 29 -9.86 10.36 11.88
C VAL A 29 -9.64 9.26 10.85
N SER A 30 -10.31 9.35 9.71
CA SER A 30 -10.23 8.32 8.66
C SER A 30 -8.82 8.17 8.10
N ARG A 31 -8.00 9.23 8.11
CA ARG A 31 -6.59 9.19 7.69
C ARG A 31 -5.67 8.45 8.65
N ALA A 32 -6.03 8.36 9.93
CA ALA A 32 -5.20 7.76 10.97
C ALA A 32 -5.48 6.27 11.20
N ILE A 33 -6.41 5.68 10.43
CA ILE A 33 -6.87 4.31 10.66
C ILE A 33 -6.97 3.49 9.37
N GLU A 34 -6.90 2.18 9.55
CA GLU A 34 -7.48 1.17 8.67
C GLU A 34 -8.67 0.50 9.38
N ILE A 35 -9.49 -0.23 8.65
CA ILE A 35 -10.56 -1.05 9.25
C ILE A 35 -10.35 -2.49 8.79
N LYS A 36 -10.22 -3.40 9.77
CA LYS A 36 -10.08 -4.84 9.56
C LYS A 36 -11.30 -5.55 10.13
N ASP A 37 -12.13 -6.13 9.25
CA ASP A 37 -13.34 -6.87 9.62
C ASP A 37 -14.27 -6.08 10.56
N GLY A 38 -14.47 -4.80 10.25
CA GLY A 38 -15.25 -3.85 11.03
C GLY A 38 -14.52 -3.22 12.21
N MET A 39 -13.33 -3.69 12.58
CA MET A 39 -12.60 -3.17 13.73
C MET A 39 -11.57 -2.13 13.30
N VAL A 40 -11.50 -1.03 14.04
CA VAL A 40 -10.53 0.05 13.81
C VAL A 40 -9.13 -0.42 14.20
N VAL A 41 -8.19 -0.21 13.29
CA VAL A 41 -6.75 -0.39 13.50
C VAL A 41 -6.08 0.95 13.31
N PHE A 42 -5.44 1.47 14.36
CA PHE A 42 -4.70 2.74 14.27
C PHE A 42 -3.40 2.53 13.49
N CYS A 43 -3.16 3.40 12.52
CA CYS A 43 -1.90 3.43 11.80
C CYS A 43 -0.90 4.31 12.55
N GLU A 44 0.37 3.86 12.60
CA GLU A 44 1.44 4.71 13.10
C GLU A 44 1.70 5.87 12.13
N SER A 45 2.11 7.01 12.66
CA SER A 45 2.51 8.15 11.83
C SER A 45 3.82 7.82 11.11
N ALA A 46 3.79 7.91 9.80
CA ALA A 46 4.98 7.70 8.98
C ALA A 46 6.04 8.80 9.26
N SER A 47 7.31 8.39 9.35
CA SER A 47 8.42 9.34 9.47
C SER A 47 8.62 10.15 8.17
N PRO A 48 9.31 11.31 8.22
CA PRO A 48 9.65 12.07 7.02
C PRO A 48 10.39 11.24 5.97
N ASN A 49 11.33 10.39 6.39
CA ASN A 49 12.09 9.54 5.48
C ASN A 49 11.25 8.40 4.89
N HIS A 50 10.34 7.79 5.67
CA HIS A 50 9.36 6.85 5.15
C HIS A 50 8.51 7.50 4.03
N ASN A 51 8.03 8.72 4.26
CA ASN A 51 7.25 9.47 3.27
C ASN A 51 8.08 9.82 2.03
N ALA A 52 9.38 10.14 2.19
CA ALA A 52 10.28 10.42 1.07
C ALA A 52 10.50 9.16 0.21
N VAL A 53 10.79 8.02 0.83
CA VAL A 53 10.96 6.73 0.14
C VAL A 53 9.69 6.32 -0.60
N SER A 54 8.53 6.38 0.06
CA SER A 54 7.23 6.06 -0.58
C SER A 54 6.96 6.94 -1.78
N ARG A 55 7.21 8.26 -1.67
CA ARG A 55 7.08 9.23 -2.78
C ARG A 55 8.01 8.91 -3.93
N ASN A 56 9.26 8.52 -3.66
CA ASN A 56 10.23 8.24 -4.70
C ASN A 56 9.92 6.94 -5.45
N ILE A 57 9.35 5.95 -4.77
CA ILE A 57 8.81 4.74 -5.41
C ILE A 57 7.58 5.08 -6.26
N GLU A 58 6.64 5.85 -5.74
CA GLU A 58 5.49 6.32 -6.51
C GLU A 58 5.93 7.01 -7.81
N ARG A 59 6.89 7.93 -7.72
CA ARG A 59 7.42 8.66 -8.89
C ARG A 59 8.03 7.71 -9.92
N ALA A 60 8.85 6.73 -9.48
CA ALA A 60 9.42 5.74 -10.39
C ALA A 60 8.34 4.92 -11.12
N LEU A 61 7.29 4.51 -10.39
CA LEU A 61 6.16 3.79 -10.96
C LEU A 61 5.30 4.67 -11.90
N LEU A 62 5.11 5.96 -11.58
CA LEU A 62 4.42 6.93 -12.45
C LEU A 62 5.19 7.13 -13.75
N ASP A 63 6.52 7.31 -13.68
CA ASP A 63 7.39 7.49 -14.84
C ASP A 63 7.38 6.23 -15.73
N ALA A 64 7.37 5.05 -15.16
CA ALA A 64 7.24 3.79 -15.89
C ALA A 64 5.86 3.66 -16.54
N ASN A 65 4.80 3.97 -15.81
CA ASN A 65 3.44 3.92 -16.33
C ASN A 65 3.23 4.91 -17.50
N ALA A 66 3.86 6.09 -17.47
CA ALA A 66 3.78 7.07 -18.53
C ALA A 66 4.45 6.62 -19.85
N LYS A 67 5.39 5.67 -19.78
CA LYS A 67 6.09 5.10 -20.95
C LYS A 67 5.33 3.97 -21.62
N ARG A 68 4.24 3.47 -21.01
CA ARG A 68 3.45 2.35 -21.54
C ARG A 68 2.72 2.72 -22.82
N SER A 69 2.50 1.73 -23.65
CA SER A 69 1.70 1.91 -24.86
C SER A 69 0.24 2.27 -24.50
N PRO A 70 -0.40 3.21 -25.23
CA PRO A 70 -1.83 3.47 -25.08
C PRO A 70 -2.72 2.25 -25.37
N ALA A 71 -2.19 1.23 -26.06
CA ALA A 71 -2.90 -0.03 -26.32
C ALA A 71 -2.92 -0.99 -25.12
N GLU A 72 -2.08 -0.74 -24.12
CA GLU A 72 -2.06 -1.54 -22.89
C GLU A 72 -3.20 -1.11 -21.93
N PRO A 73 -3.66 -2.03 -21.06
CA PRO A 73 -4.69 -1.69 -20.07
C PRO A 73 -4.29 -0.48 -19.22
N CYS A 74 -5.21 0.46 -19.05
CA CYS A 74 -4.98 1.66 -18.26
C CYS A 74 -4.64 1.33 -16.81
N LEU A 75 -3.54 1.91 -16.29
CA LEU A 75 -3.13 1.80 -14.89
C LEU A 75 -3.02 3.19 -14.25
N ARG A 76 -3.20 3.21 -12.94
CA ARG A 76 -2.97 4.36 -12.06
C ARG A 76 -2.03 3.99 -10.94
N VAL A 77 -1.27 4.98 -10.49
CA VAL A 77 -0.36 4.86 -9.34
C VAL A 77 -0.74 5.96 -8.35
N ASN A 78 -0.85 5.61 -7.08
CA ASN A 78 -1.11 6.56 -6.00
C ASN A 78 -0.40 6.11 -4.72
N ARG A 79 -0.20 7.07 -3.79
CA ARG A 79 0.20 6.82 -2.41
C ARG A 79 -1.00 6.97 -1.47
N ASP A 80 -0.91 6.29 -0.33
CA ASP A 80 -1.83 6.47 0.80
C ASP A 80 -3.31 6.42 0.37
N LEU A 81 -3.64 5.52 -0.56
CA LEU A 81 -4.98 5.40 -1.10
C LEU A 81 -5.70 4.18 -0.52
N ASP A 82 -6.91 4.39 -0.02
CA ASP A 82 -7.74 3.31 0.51
C ASP A 82 -8.10 2.30 -0.58
N MET A 83 -7.84 1.05 -0.29
CA MET A 83 -8.17 -0.11 -1.11
C MET A 83 -9.23 -0.94 -0.38
N LEU A 84 -10.43 -1.05 -0.96
CA LEU A 84 -11.51 -1.85 -0.38
C LEU A 84 -11.21 -3.35 -0.50
N VAL A 85 -11.30 -4.04 0.62
CA VAL A 85 -11.24 -5.50 0.70
C VAL A 85 -12.65 -6.10 0.71
N SER A 86 -13.53 -5.60 1.58
CA SER A 86 -14.92 -6.06 1.74
C SER A 86 -15.81 -4.92 2.23
N GLU A 87 -17.06 -4.92 1.79
CA GLU A 87 -18.08 -4.03 2.35
C GLU A 87 -18.74 -4.62 3.61
N VAL A 88 -18.81 -5.96 3.70
CA VAL A 88 -19.45 -6.66 4.83
C VAL A 88 -18.69 -7.96 5.16
N PRO A 89 -18.04 -8.06 6.32
CA PRO A 89 -17.74 -6.93 7.22
C PRO A 89 -16.89 -5.87 6.52
N PHE A 90 -17.05 -4.60 6.93
CA PHE A 90 -16.29 -3.53 6.29
C PHE A 90 -14.79 -3.69 6.58
N HIS A 91 -14.01 -3.68 5.52
CA HIS A 91 -12.57 -3.87 5.57
C HIS A 91 -11.89 -3.09 4.45
N PHE A 92 -10.96 -2.25 4.78
CA PHE A 92 -10.07 -1.60 3.82
C PHE A 92 -8.64 -1.57 4.33
N LYS A 93 -7.70 -1.48 3.40
CA LYS A 93 -6.26 -1.32 3.62
C LYS A 93 -5.77 -0.07 2.90
N ARG A 94 -4.65 0.48 3.37
CA ARG A 94 -4.01 1.66 2.77
C ARG A 94 -2.52 1.37 2.56
N PRO A 95 -2.16 0.71 1.45
CA PRO A 95 -0.75 0.52 1.10
C PRO A 95 -0.03 1.85 0.93
N ASP A 96 1.26 1.91 1.27
CA ASP A 96 2.08 3.11 1.07
C ASP A 96 2.12 3.54 -0.40
N VAL A 97 2.22 2.57 -1.33
CA VAL A 97 2.04 2.82 -2.77
C VAL A 97 1.20 1.71 -3.39
N ILE A 98 0.31 2.08 -4.30
CA ILE A 98 -0.59 1.16 -4.99
C ILE A 98 -0.59 1.40 -6.49
N VAL A 99 -0.54 0.32 -7.28
CA VAL A 99 -0.80 0.34 -8.73
C VAL A 99 -2.08 -0.44 -8.99
N TYR A 100 -3.02 0.16 -9.70
CA TYR A 100 -4.33 -0.43 -9.95
C TYR A 100 -4.87 -0.10 -11.35
N ARG A 101 -5.81 -0.91 -11.84
CA ARG A 101 -6.50 -0.66 -13.11
C ARG A 101 -7.36 0.59 -13.02
N CYS A 102 -7.44 1.37 -14.10
CA CYS A 102 -8.32 2.52 -14.16
C CYS A 102 -9.77 2.11 -13.88
N ILE A 103 -10.41 2.88 -13.03
CA ILE A 103 -11.82 2.70 -12.68
C ILE A 103 -12.65 3.57 -13.63
N GLU A 104 -13.28 2.93 -14.64
CA GLU A 104 -14.04 3.64 -15.67
C GLU A 104 -15.32 4.25 -15.10
N HIS A 105 -16.01 3.51 -14.22
CA HIS A 105 -17.28 3.93 -13.63
C HIS A 105 -17.16 4.07 -12.11
N SER A 106 -17.70 5.16 -11.58
CA SER A 106 -17.74 5.37 -10.12
C SER A 106 -18.68 4.35 -9.47
N ARG A 107 -18.19 3.70 -8.42
CA ARG A 107 -19.03 2.82 -7.58
C ARG A 107 -19.94 3.66 -6.70
N PRO A 108 -21.17 3.22 -6.40
CA PRO A 108 -22.15 4.03 -5.66
C PRO A 108 -21.64 4.52 -4.29
N ARG A 109 -20.97 3.67 -3.53
CA ARG A 109 -20.51 3.97 -2.17
C ARG A 109 -18.99 4.21 -2.09
N TRP A 110 -18.18 3.39 -2.79
CA TRP A 110 -16.71 3.47 -2.75
C TRP A 110 -16.12 4.41 -3.82
N LYS A 111 -16.98 5.07 -4.61
CA LYS A 111 -16.62 6.04 -5.66
C LYS A 111 -15.53 5.49 -6.60
N ARG A 112 -14.41 6.21 -6.74
CA ARG A 112 -13.30 5.86 -7.64
C ARG A 112 -12.06 5.32 -6.91
N LYS A 113 -12.20 4.90 -5.69
CA LYS A 113 -11.13 4.20 -4.97
C LYS A 113 -11.04 2.74 -5.45
N PRO A 114 -9.82 2.14 -5.45
CA PRO A 114 -9.64 0.76 -5.89
C PRO A 114 -10.23 -0.24 -4.89
N THR A 115 -10.48 -1.44 -5.41
CA THR A 115 -10.70 -2.66 -4.62
C THR A 115 -9.50 -3.58 -4.78
N THR A 116 -9.43 -4.65 -4.01
CA THR A 116 -8.41 -5.71 -4.20
C THR A 116 -8.42 -6.26 -5.62
N GLY A 117 -9.60 -6.41 -6.24
CA GLY A 117 -9.74 -6.88 -7.62
C GLY A 117 -9.20 -5.93 -8.69
N ASP A 118 -9.09 -4.62 -8.39
CA ASP A 118 -8.48 -3.64 -9.29
C ASP A 118 -6.96 -3.58 -9.12
N THR A 119 -6.45 -3.99 -7.95
CA THR A 119 -5.07 -3.78 -7.54
C THR A 119 -4.13 -4.78 -8.22
N ILE A 120 -3.05 -4.24 -8.79
CA ILE A 120 -1.98 -4.99 -9.45
C ILE A 120 -0.77 -5.15 -8.53
N LEU A 121 -0.40 -4.06 -7.84
CA LEU A 121 0.75 -4.01 -6.95
C LEU A 121 0.38 -3.25 -5.69
N ALA A 122 0.72 -3.82 -4.53
CA ALA A 122 0.81 -3.12 -3.26
C ALA A 122 2.28 -3.01 -2.85
N VAL A 123 2.69 -1.86 -2.32
CA VAL A 123 4.03 -1.62 -1.78
C VAL A 123 3.89 -1.18 -0.34
N GLU A 124 4.65 -1.80 0.54
CA GLU A 124 4.78 -1.40 1.95
C GLU A 124 6.23 -0.99 2.23
N VAL A 125 6.40 0.18 2.82
CA VAL A 125 7.67 0.67 3.33
C VAL A 125 7.68 0.42 4.83
N VAL A 126 8.66 -0.32 5.31
CA VAL A 126 8.65 -0.83 6.68
C VAL A 126 9.95 -0.51 7.42
N SER A 127 9.82 -0.08 8.66
CA SER A 127 10.94 0.07 9.57
C SER A 127 11.15 -1.20 10.41
N PRO A 128 12.33 -1.38 11.05
CA PRO A 128 12.58 -2.55 11.89
C PRO A 128 11.66 -2.68 13.10
N THR A 129 11.08 -1.59 13.57
CA THR A 129 10.17 -1.57 14.74
C THR A 129 8.81 -2.17 14.46
N THR A 130 8.33 -2.08 13.21
CA THR A 130 7.02 -2.58 12.75
C THR A 130 7.07 -4.01 12.20
N VAL A 131 8.24 -4.65 12.19
CA VAL A 131 8.63 -5.62 11.15
C VAL A 131 8.03 -7.01 11.26
N THR A 132 7.75 -7.62 12.41
CA THR A 132 7.67 -9.09 12.32
C THR A 132 6.25 -9.63 12.17
N ALA A 133 5.35 -9.25 13.03
CA ALA A 133 3.98 -9.79 12.98
C ALA A 133 3.15 -9.16 11.85
N ASP A 134 3.23 -7.82 11.71
CA ASP A 134 2.45 -7.07 10.73
C ASP A 134 2.81 -7.45 9.27
N LEU A 135 4.10 -7.62 8.98
CA LEU A 135 4.54 -8.05 7.63
C LEU A 135 4.11 -9.47 7.26
N ILE A 136 4.18 -10.40 8.22
CA ILE A 136 3.74 -11.77 7.99
C ILE A 136 2.24 -11.78 7.72
N ASP A 137 1.49 -11.04 8.53
CA ASP A 137 0.04 -10.92 8.39
C ASP A 137 -0.34 -10.23 7.08
N LYS A 138 0.28 -9.09 6.74
CA LYS A 138 0.04 -8.37 5.47
C LYS A 138 0.37 -9.23 4.24
N ARG A 139 1.50 -9.97 4.28
CA ARG A 139 1.87 -10.90 3.18
C ARG A 139 0.80 -11.96 2.97
N ALA A 140 0.31 -12.58 4.04
CA ALA A 140 -0.75 -13.58 3.97
C ALA A 140 -2.10 -12.98 3.54
N GLU A 141 -2.42 -11.78 4.01
CA GLU A 141 -3.65 -11.06 3.66
C GLU A 141 -3.66 -10.68 2.18
N TYR A 142 -2.60 -10.02 1.68
CA TYR A 142 -2.52 -9.62 0.27
C TYR A 142 -2.52 -10.82 -0.69
N ALA A 143 -1.89 -11.95 -0.30
CA ALA A 143 -1.98 -13.19 -1.05
C ALA A 143 -3.42 -13.72 -1.13
N ARG A 144 -4.13 -13.74 0.00
CA ARG A 144 -5.54 -14.17 0.08
C ARG A 144 -6.47 -13.26 -0.72
N TYR A 145 -6.16 -11.96 -0.80
CA TYR A 145 -6.91 -10.99 -1.60
C TYR A 145 -6.60 -11.06 -3.09
N GLY A 146 -5.64 -11.88 -3.50
CA GLY A 146 -5.29 -12.11 -4.90
C GLY A 146 -4.49 -10.97 -5.53
N ILE A 147 -3.81 -10.12 -4.73
CA ILE A 147 -2.97 -9.05 -5.26
C ILE A 147 -1.76 -9.66 -5.94
N GLN A 148 -1.62 -9.41 -7.25
CA GLN A 148 -0.63 -10.11 -8.08
C GLN A 148 0.81 -9.83 -7.67
N HIS A 149 1.15 -8.58 -7.34
CA HIS A 149 2.50 -8.17 -6.94
C HIS A 149 2.47 -7.52 -5.56
N TYR A 150 3.48 -7.84 -4.75
CA TYR A 150 3.66 -7.23 -3.44
C TYR A 150 5.13 -6.91 -3.23
N TRP A 151 5.45 -5.67 -2.93
CA TRP A 151 6.81 -5.26 -2.64
C TRP A 151 6.95 -4.80 -1.20
N ILE A 152 8.05 -5.21 -0.58
CA ILE A 152 8.42 -4.84 0.77
C ILE A 152 9.72 -4.05 0.70
N VAL A 153 9.66 -2.77 1.04
CA VAL A 153 10.80 -1.86 1.10
C VAL A 153 11.22 -1.73 2.55
N ARG A 154 12.40 -2.22 2.91
CA ARG A 154 12.88 -2.16 4.29
C ARG A 154 13.78 -0.96 4.48
N MET A 155 13.51 -0.20 5.52
CA MET A 155 14.35 0.90 5.99
C MET A 155 15.37 0.39 7.02
N ALA A 156 16.49 1.10 7.17
CA ALA A 156 17.54 0.76 8.16
C ALA A 156 17.04 0.95 9.60
N ASN A 157 16.24 1.97 9.83
CA ASN A 157 15.52 2.31 11.06
C ASN A 157 14.37 3.25 10.69
N ASP A 158 13.63 3.79 11.65
CA ASP A 158 12.45 4.62 11.42
C ASP A 158 12.73 5.88 10.59
N ASP A 159 13.93 6.46 10.71
CA ASP A 159 14.38 7.63 9.97
C ASP A 159 15.62 7.35 9.08
N GLY A 160 15.93 6.09 8.83
CA GLY A 160 17.07 5.70 8.01
C GLY A 160 16.73 5.60 6.53
N PRO A 161 17.73 5.33 5.69
CA PRO A 161 17.51 5.08 4.27
C PRO A 161 16.88 3.71 4.02
N ALA A 162 16.29 3.52 2.84
CA ALA A 162 15.89 2.20 2.37
C ALA A 162 17.12 1.31 2.15
N ILE A 163 17.11 0.09 2.69
CA ILE A 163 18.26 -0.85 2.63
C ILE A 163 18.01 -2.08 1.77
N SER A 164 16.77 -2.47 1.57
CA SER A 164 16.44 -3.57 0.67
C SER A 164 15.01 -3.46 0.12
N VAL A 165 14.80 -4.09 -1.03
CA VAL A 165 13.49 -4.27 -1.63
C VAL A 165 13.31 -5.73 -1.98
N GLU A 166 12.28 -6.35 -1.43
CA GLU A 166 11.81 -7.68 -1.79
C GLU A 166 10.60 -7.54 -2.72
N MET A 167 10.70 -8.09 -3.90
CA MET A 167 9.64 -8.10 -4.90
C MET A 167 9.03 -9.48 -4.99
N LEU A 168 7.75 -9.58 -4.71
CA LEU A 168 6.99 -10.82 -4.62
C LEU A 168 5.94 -10.87 -5.72
N VAL A 169 5.69 -12.06 -6.25
CA VAL A 169 4.62 -12.37 -7.20
C VAL A 169 3.77 -13.51 -6.69
N LEU A 170 2.45 -13.41 -6.86
CA LEU A 170 1.50 -14.43 -6.46
C LEU A 170 1.56 -15.60 -7.45
N ASP A 171 1.83 -16.81 -6.98
CA ASP A 171 1.82 -18.03 -7.77
C ASP A 171 0.39 -18.57 -7.99
N SER A 172 0.25 -19.57 -8.83
CA SER A 172 -1.03 -20.22 -9.11
C SER A 172 -1.64 -20.97 -7.91
N ALA A 173 -0.85 -21.19 -6.86
CA ALA A 173 -1.29 -21.79 -5.60
C ALA A 173 -1.70 -20.73 -4.56
N GLY A 174 -1.73 -19.43 -4.94
CA GLY A 174 -2.11 -18.35 -4.06
C GLY A 174 -1.04 -18.01 -3.00
N ARG A 175 0.24 -18.27 -3.30
CA ARG A 175 1.36 -17.98 -2.40
C ARG A 175 2.32 -16.99 -3.06
N TYR A 176 2.84 -16.06 -2.28
CA TYR A 176 3.91 -15.20 -2.76
C TYR A 176 5.24 -15.93 -2.87
N VAL A 177 5.83 -15.87 -4.06
CA VAL A 177 7.19 -16.32 -4.35
C VAL A 177 8.06 -15.11 -4.69
N SER A 178 9.36 -15.19 -4.36
CA SER A 178 10.28 -14.10 -4.65
C SER A 178 10.52 -14.00 -6.15
N GLN A 179 10.25 -12.83 -6.72
CA GLN A 179 10.61 -12.45 -8.09
C GLN A 179 12.00 -11.80 -8.12
N GLY A 180 12.39 -11.16 -7.01
CA GLY A 180 13.68 -10.54 -6.87
C GLY A 180 13.86 -9.93 -5.48
N HIS A 181 15.13 -9.88 -5.08
CA HIS A 181 15.56 -9.15 -3.89
C HIS A 181 16.72 -8.25 -4.27
N ARG A 182 16.68 -6.99 -3.84
CA ARG A 182 17.76 -6.04 -4.01
C ARG A 182 18.17 -5.52 -2.66
N SER A 183 19.48 -5.52 -2.41
CA SER A 183 20.06 -5.00 -1.16
C SER A 183 21.04 -3.88 -1.49
N ARG A 184 21.00 -2.81 -0.72
CA ARG A 184 21.93 -1.68 -0.85
C ARG A 184 23.40 -2.11 -0.62
N THR A 185 23.62 -3.17 0.17
CA THR A 185 24.96 -3.69 0.45
C THR A 185 25.50 -4.61 -0.65
N ASP A 186 24.66 -5.00 -1.63
CA ASP A 186 25.12 -5.80 -2.76
C ASP A 186 25.72 -4.89 -3.84
N PRO A 187 27.05 -4.97 -4.09
CA PRO A 187 27.71 -4.14 -5.10
C PRO A 187 27.24 -4.46 -6.54
N ASN A 188 26.61 -5.61 -6.75
CA ASN A 188 26.07 -6.02 -8.05
C ASN A 188 24.61 -5.58 -8.24
N ALA A 189 24.00 -4.95 -7.24
CA ALA A 189 22.63 -4.45 -7.28
C ALA A 189 22.55 -2.93 -7.04
N PRO A 190 23.12 -2.08 -7.94
CA PRO A 190 23.18 -0.64 -7.77
C PRO A 190 21.80 0.04 -7.88
N ALA A 191 20.82 -0.69 -8.35
CA ALA A 191 19.46 -0.20 -8.54
C ALA A 191 18.43 -1.31 -8.30
N ILE A 192 17.20 -0.89 -8.04
CA ILE A 192 16.02 -1.73 -8.04
C ILE A 192 15.53 -1.78 -9.48
N GLU A 193 15.55 -2.96 -10.08
CA GLU A 193 15.16 -3.19 -11.46
C GLU A 193 14.17 -4.34 -11.54
N THR A 194 13.08 -4.13 -12.26
CA THR A 194 12.11 -5.17 -12.61
C THR A 194 11.34 -4.78 -13.87
N LEU A 195 10.91 -5.76 -14.63
CA LEU A 195 10.06 -5.57 -15.81
C LEU A 195 8.57 -5.67 -15.49
N THR A 196 8.22 -6.18 -14.31
CA THR A 196 6.82 -6.43 -13.92
C THR A 196 6.52 -5.93 -12.51
N PRO A 197 5.32 -5.39 -12.28
CA PRO A 197 4.22 -5.12 -13.23
C PRO A 197 4.47 -3.93 -14.16
N LEU A 198 5.49 -3.15 -13.89
CA LEU A 198 5.96 -2.01 -14.67
C LEU A 198 7.48 -2.12 -14.85
N ASP A 199 7.99 -1.72 -16.01
CA ASP A 199 9.43 -1.67 -16.29
C ASP A 199 10.04 -0.46 -15.57
N ILE A 200 10.63 -0.71 -14.40
CA ILE A 200 11.29 0.31 -13.60
C ILE A 200 12.78 0.04 -13.43
N ARG A 201 13.51 1.14 -13.33
CA ARG A 201 14.86 1.19 -12.78
C ARG A 201 14.95 2.40 -11.87
N VAL A 202 15.20 2.18 -10.58
CA VAL A 202 15.40 3.25 -9.59
C VAL A 202 16.66 2.94 -8.77
N THR A 203 17.58 3.88 -8.74
CA THR A 203 18.82 3.77 -7.96
C THR A 203 18.55 4.03 -6.49
N TRP A 204 19.45 3.55 -5.62
CA TRP A 204 19.39 3.83 -4.19
C TRP A 204 19.45 5.35 -3.92
N GLN A 205 20.25 6.10 -4.70
CA GLN A 205 20.30 7.54 -4.59
C GLN A 205 18.95 8.21 -4.90
N GLN A 206 18.25 7.73 -5.93
CA GLN A 206 16.92 8.26 -6.26
C GLN A 206 15.89 7.92 -5.17
N LEU A 207 16.01 6.77 -4.49
CA LEU A 207 15.15 6.46 -3.35
C LEU A 207 15.41 7.37 -2.15
N ASP A 208 16.63 7.87 -2.00
CA ASP A 208 17.02 8.75 -0.91
C ASP A 208 16.74 10.24 -1.21
N GLU A 209 16.20 10.61 -2.36
CA GLU A 209 15.92 12.01 -2.67
C GLU A 209 14.94 12.62 -1.65
N GLY A 210 15.44 13.57 -0.84
CA GLY A 210 14.67 14.26 0.20
C GLY A 210 14.49 13.43 1.49
N THR A 211 15.37 12.44 1.73
CA THR A 211 15.64 11.90 3.06
C THR A 211 16.75 12.72 3.71
N ASP A 212 16.75 12.80 5.04
CA ASP A 212 17.79 13.48 5.85
C ASP A 212 19.03 12.61 6.06
#